data_500fc9ed524295632cf9a03cec1aba25
#
_entry.id   500fc9ed524295632cf9a03cec1aba25
#
_cell.length_a   1.000
_cell.length_b   1.000
_cell.length_c   1.000
_cell.angle_alpha   90.00
_cell.angle_beta   90.00
_cell.angle_gamma   90.00
#
_symmetry.space_group_name_H-M   'P 1'
#
loop_
_entity.id
_entity.type
_entity.pdbx_description
1 polymer ?
#
loop_
_entity_poly.entity_id
_entity_poly.type
_entity_poly.pdbx_seq_one_letter_code
_entity_poly.pdbx_strand_id
1 'polypeptide(L)'
;MVGDILIVDDERDIRSLIGMTLQDEGYSTHEAANARDARDMLAAQPPSLAILDIWMRDSDMDGLELLEWVKGIYPDLPVVMISGHGTIETAVQAIRQGAYDFIEKPFKEDRLLLMVERALQASRLTRENAELRARAPEESEPE
;
A
#
# COMPACT_ATOMS: atom_id res chain seq x y z
N MET A 1 12.45 6.18 12.51
CA MET A 1 11.54 6.90 11.68
C MET A 1 10.56 5.99 10.99
N VAL A 2 9.31 6.26 11.15
CA VAL A 2 8.32 5.32 10.64
C VAL A 2 7.91 5.67 9.22
N GLY A 3 7.22 6.52 8.82
CA GLY A 3 6.97 6.78 7.42
C GLY A 3 5.57 7.31 7.18
N ASP A 4 5.32 7.64 5.92
CA ASP A 4 4.05 8.19 5.47
C ASP A 4 3.20 7.11 4.86
N ILE A 5 1.92 7.08 5.22
CA ILE A 5 1.00 6.08 4.71
C ILE A 5 -0.20 6.78 4.09
N LEU A 6 -0.50 6.41 2.84
CA LEU A 6 -1.68 6.90 2.15
C LEU A 6 -2.81 5.89 2.36
N ILE A 7 -3.96 6.38 2.79
CA ILE A 7 -5.14 5.55 3.04
C ILE A 7 -6.21 5.94 2.04
N VAL A 8 -6.64 4.98 1.22
CA VAL A 8 -7.64 5.23 0.16
C VAL A 8 -8.85 4.36 0.42
N ASP A 9 -9.96 4.96 0.81
CA ASP A 9 -11.21 4.27 1.13
C ASP A 9 -12.34 5.28 0.98
N ASP A 10 -13.47 4.87 0.40
CA ASP A 10 -14.59 5.78 0.22
C ASP A 10 -15.37 5.98 1.52
N GLU A 11 -15.14 5.17 2.54
CA GLU A 11 -15.81 5.27 3.81
C GLU A 11 -14.99 6.10 4.79
N ARG A 12 -15.51 7.25 5.16
CA ARG A 12 -14.81 8.17 6.04
C ARG A 12 -14.44 7.53 7.38
N ASP A 13 -15.39 6.77 7.96
CA ASP A 13 -15.17 6.17 9.27
C ASP A 13 -14.02 5.17 9.25
N ILE A 14 -13.90 4.42 8.17
CA ILE A 14 -12.81 3.45 8.02
C ILE A 14 -11.49 4.19 7.86
N ARG A 15 -11.45 5.25 7.03
CA ARG A 15 -10.23 6.05 6.89
C ARG A 15 -9.78 6.61 8.23
N SER A 16 -10.73 7.14 9.00
CA SER A 16 -10.42 7.73 10.31
C SER A 16 -9.89 6.68 11.27
N LEU A 17 -10.51 5.50 11.29
CA LEU A 17 -10.06 4.42 12.17
C LEU A 17 -8.64 3.99 11.82
N ILE A 18 -8.38 3.75 10.55
CA ILE A 18 -7.04 3.35 10.11
C ILE A 18 -6.03 4.45 10.41
N GLY A 19 -6.40 5.70 10.12
CA GLY A 19 -5.51 6.83 10.37
C GLY A 19 -5.13 6.97 11.83
N MET A 20 -6.12 6.89 12.72
CA MET A 20 -5.86 7.02 14.14
C MET A 20 -4.99 5.88 14.65
N THR A 21 -5.28 4.67 14.19
CA THR A 21 -4.50 3.49 14.59
C THR A 21 -3.03 3.64 14.20
N LEU A 22 -2.78 4.10 12.98
CA LEU A 22 -1.42 4.26 12.50
C LEU A 22 -0.72 5.45 13.14
N GLN A 23 -1.43 6.56 13.35
CA GLN A 23 -0.85 7.74 13.99
C GLN A 23 -0.43 7.44 15.42
N ASP A 24 -1.19 6.61 16.12
CA ASP A 24 -0.84 6.20 17.48
C ASP A 24 0.49 5.47 17.54
N GLU A 25 0.90 4.86 16.43
CA GLU A 25 2.18 4.15 16.34
C GLU A 25 3.28 5.02 15.73
N GLY A 26 3.00 6.29 15.48
CA GLY A 26 4.01 7.22 15.00
C GLY A 26 4.06 7.42 13.51
N TYR A 27 3.17 6.81 12.74
CA TYR A 27 3.12 7.01 11.29
C TYR A 27 2.43 8.32 10.96
N SER A 28 2.85 8.95 9.87
CA SER A 28 2.11 10.06 9.27
C SER A 28 1.13 9.49 8.28
N THR A 29 -0.08 10.03 8.25
CA THR A 29 -1.11 9.50 7.35
C THR A 29 -1.72 10.58 6.50
N HIS A 30 -2.12 10.19 5.29
CA HIS A 30 -2.85 11.04 4.35
C HIS A 30 -4.03 10.23 3.86
N GLU A 31 -5.16 10.88 3.61
CA GLU A 31 -6.39 10.18 3.27
C GLU A 31 -6.92 10.64 1.92
N ALA A 32 -7.43 9.70 1.14
CA ALA A 32 -8.11 9.97 -0.11
C ALA A 32 -9.40 9.16 -0.15
N ALA A 33 -10.47 9.78 -0.64
CA ALA A 33 -11.78 9.14 -0.69
C ALA A 33 -12.03 8.42 -2.01
N ASN A 34 -11.18 8.61 -3.00
CA ASN A 34 -11.35 8.01 -4.32
C ASN A 34 -9.99 7.90 -5.01
N ALA A 35 -9.98 7.22 -6.16
CA ALA A 35 -8.74 6.95 -6.87
C ALA A 35 -8.11 8.23 -7.44
N ARG A 36 -8.93 9.17 -7.88
CA ARG A 36 -8.42 10.42 -8.45
C ARG A 36 -7.61 11.20 -7.43
N ASP A 37 -8.17 11.38 -6.24
CA ASP A 37 -7.47 12.10 -5.17
C ASP A 37 -6.21 11.35 -4.77
N ALA A 38 -6.26 10.02 -4.75
CA ALA A 38 -5.11 9.21 -4.43
C ALA A 38 -3.99 9.40 -5.46
N ARG A 39 -4.33 9.42 -6.74
CA ARG A 39 -3.34 9.62 -7.79
C ARG A 39 -2.68 11.00 -7.68
N ASP A 40 -3.49 12.02 -7.37
CA ASP A 40 -2.95 13.37 -7.19
C ASP A 40 -1.96 13.43 -6.02
N MET A 41 -2.30 12.78 -4.92
CA MET A 41 -1.43 12.74 -3.75
C MET A 41 -0.15 11.97 -4.01
N LEU A 42 -0.26 10.86 -4.74
CA LEU A 42 0.91 10.05 -5.10
C LEU A 42 1.87 10.84 -5.99
N ALA A 43 1.32 11.59 -6.94
CA ALA A 43 2.14 12.38 -7.85
C ALA A 43 2.84 13.53 -7.11
N ALA A 44 2.16 14.11 -6.12
CA ALA A 44 2.74 15.22 -5.36
C ALA A 44 3.86 14.75 -4.44
N GLN A 45 3.62 13.64 -3.74
CA GLN A 45 4.61 13.12 -2.80
C GLN A 45 4.32 11.64 -2.54
N PRO A 46 5.08 10.73 -3.15
CA PRO A 46 4.85 9.30 -2.94
C PRO A 46 5.03 8.93 -1.47
N PRO A 47 4.10 8.16 -0.91
CA PRO A 47 4.21 7.72 0.48
C PRO A 47 5.15 6.52 0.61
N SER A 48 5.35 6.08 1.84
CA SER A 48 6.13 4.86 2.09
C SER A 48 5.30 3.61 1.86
N LEU A 49 3.98 3.71 1.96
CA LEU A 49 3.07 2.59 1.81
C LEU A 49 1.68 3.12 1.49
N ALA A 50 0.92 2.38 0.71
CA ALA A 50 -0.47 2.73 0.41
C ALA A 50 -1.39 1.61 0.85
N ILE A 51 -2.53 2.00 1.44
CA ILE A 51 -3.61 1.07 1.80
C ILE A 51 -4.78 1.42 0.90
N LEU A 52 -5.23 0.47 0.09
CA LEU A 52 -6.28 0.70 -0.90
C LEU A 52 -7.49 -0.20 -0.63
N ASP A 53 -8.67 0.41 -0.60
CA ASP A 53 -9.91 -0.34 -0.56
C ASP A 53 -10.21 -0.85 -1.98
N ILE A 54 -10.64 -2.09 -2.09
CA ILE A 54 -10.93 -2.69 -3.40
C ILE A 54 -12.18 -2.07 -4.03
N TRP A 55 -13.24 -1.92 -3.24
CA TRP A 55 -14.51 -1.43 -3.76
C TRP A 55 -14.75 0.01 -3.29
N MET A 56 -14.67 0.95 -4.21
CA MET A 56 -14.89 2.36 -3.89
C MET A 56 -16.01 2.93 -4.73
N ARG A 57 -16.97 3.59 -4.06
CA ARG A 57 -18.05 4.30 -4.75
C ARG A 57 -17.57 5.67 -5.18
N ASP A 58 -18.20 6.20 -6.20
CA ASP A 58 -17.90 7.56 -6.70
C ASP A 58 -16.42 7.73 -7.01
N SER A 59 -15.83 6.69 -7.61
CA SER A 59 -14.43 6.71 -7.99
C SER A 59 -14.31 6.27 -9.45
N ASP A 60 -13.41 6.91 -10.18
CA ASP A 60 -13.21 6.59 -11.60
C ASP A 60 -12.47 5.26 -11.79
N MET A 61 -11.80 4.78 -10.74
CA MET A 61 -11.17 3.47 -10.73
C MET A 61 -11.57 2.75 -9.47
N ASP A 62 -11.71 1.42 -9.53
CA ASP A 62 -11.82 0.65 -8.29
C ASP A 62 -10.42 0.42 -7.73
N GLY A 63 -10.34 -0.27 -6.59
CA GLY A 63 -9.05 -0.47 -5.92
C GLY A 63 -8.08 -1.33 -6.70
N LEU A 64 -8.57 -2.32 -7.45
CA LEU A 64 -7.69 -3.17 -8.25
C LEU A 64 -7.12 -2.41 -9.43
N GLU A 65 -7.93 -1.57 -10.06
CA GLU A 65 -7.44 -0.72 -11.15
C GLU A 65 -6.43 0.29 -10.65
N LEU A 66 -6.67 0.85 -9.47
CA LEU A 66 -5.73 1.78 -8.86
C LEU A 66 -4.43 1.08 -8.51
N LEU A 67 -4.52 -0.15 -7.99
CA LEU A 67 -3.34 -0.95 -7.69
C LEU A 67 -2.48 -1.15 -8.93
N GLU A 68 -3.11 -1.51 -10.04
CA GLU A 68 -2.40 -1.71 -11.30
C GLU A 68 -1.69 -0.43 -11.72
N TRP A 69 -2.40 0.70 -11.62
CA TRP A 69 -1.83 2.00 -11.97
C TRP A 69 -0.62 2.33 -11.08
N VAL A 70 -0.78 2.12 -9.78
CA VAL A 70 0.29 2.43 -8.81
C VAL A 70 1.53 1.58 -9.10
N LYS A 71 1.34 0.27 -9.27
CA LYS A 71 2.48 -0.62 -9.48
C LYS A 71 3.16 -0.39 -10.82
N GLY A 72 2.43 0.15 -11.78
CA GLY A 72 3.00 0.51 -13.07
C GLY A 72 3.94 1.71 -13.00
N ILE A 73 3.66 2.65 -12.11
CA ILE A 73 4.45 3.87 -11.98
C ILE A 73 5.42 3.79 -10.80
N TYR A 74 4.99 3.21 -9.70
CA TYR A 74 5.77 3.11 -8.47
C TYR A 74 5.94 1.62 -8.09
N PRO A 75 6.73 0.86 -8.85
CA PRO A 75 6.79 -0.59 -8.66
C PRO A 75 7.31 -1.00 -7.27
N ASP A 76 8.06 -0.14 -6.61
CA ASP A 76 8.62 -0.47 -5.30
C ASP A 76 7.75 -0.01 -4.14
N LEU A 77 6.64 0.68 -4.42
CA LEU A 77 5.75 1.12 -3.37
C LEU A 77 4.92 -0.05 -2.85
N PRO A 78 5.02 -0.39 -1.57
CA PRO A 78 4.22 -1.50 -1.03
C PRO A 78 2.76 -1.07 -0.91
N VAL A 79 1.87 -1.97 -1.30
CA VAL A 79 0.43 -1.72 -1.26
C VAL A 79 -0.24 -2.85 -0.49
N VAL A 80 -1.07 -2.47 0.47
CA VAL A 80 -1.92 -3.41 1.21
C VAL A 80 -3.36 -3.13 0.79
N MET A 81 -4.09 -4.18 0.41
CA MET A 81 -5.47 -4.04 0.01
C MET A 81 -6.40 -4.34 1.18
N ILE A 82 -7.53 -3.64 1.25
CA ILE A 82 -8.56 -3.93 2.24
C ILE A 82 -9.90 -4.05 1.54
N SER A 83 -10.80 -4.86 2.09
CA SER A 83 -12.15 -4.97 1.53
C SER A 83 -13.11 -5.63 2.52
N GLY A 84 -14.35 -5.15 2.53
CA GLY A 84 -15.42 -5.78 3.30
C GLY A 84 -16.19 -6.82 2.50
N HIS A 85 -15.98 -6.86 1.19
CA HIS A 85 -16.73 -7.74 0.29
C HIS A 85 -15.82 -8.51 -0.64
N GLY A 86 -14.58 -8.75 -0.21
CA GLY A 86 -13.63 -9.43 -1.05
C GLY A 86 -13.90 -10.93 -1.10
N THR A 87 -13.60 -11.54 -2.24
CA THR A 87 -13.61 -12.97 -2.39
C THR A 87 -12.17 -13.46 -2.43
N ILE A 88 -12.01 -14.78 -2.33
CA ILE A 88 -10.68 -15.38 -2.48
C ILE A 88 -10.09 -15.01 -3.84
N GLU A 89 -10.93 -15.03 -4.87
CA GLU A 89 -10.48 -14.67 -6.22
C GLU A 89 -9.97 -13.23 -6.29
N THR A 90 -10.68 -12.31 -5.65
CA THR A 90 -10.26 -10.92 -5.63
C THR A 90 -8.93 -10.73 -4.92
N ALA A 91 -8.76 -11.43 -3.80
CA ALA A 91 -7.51 -11.38 -3.05
C ALA A 91 -6.35 -11.93 -3.87
N VAL A 92 -6.56 -13.06 -4.55
CA VAL A 92 -5.53 -13.66 -5.40
C VAL A 92 -5.16 -12.70 -6.52
N GLN A 93 -6.15 -12.07 -7.14
CA GLN A 93 -5.90 -11.11 -8.20
C GLN A 93 -5.06 -9.94 -7.72
N ALA A 94 -5.37 -9.42 -6.52
CA ALA A 94 -4.61 -8.32 -5.94
C ALA A 94 -3.14 -8.71 -5.75
N ILE A 95 -2.90 -9.89 -5.20
CA ILE A 95 -1.53 -10.36 -4.98
C ILE A 95 -0.79 -10.51 -6.31
N ARG A 96 -1.48 -11.04 -7.33
CA ARG A 96 -0.87 -11.19 -8.66
C ARG A 96 -0.53 -9.85 -9.30
N GLN A 97 -1.29 -8.82 -8.97
CA GLN A 97 -1.04 -7.47 -9.50
C GLN A 97 0.02 -6.73 -8.71
N GLY A 98 0.58 -7.34 -7.67
CA GLY A 98 1.70 -6.77 -6.95
C GLY A 98 1.39 -6.26 -5.56
N ALA A 99 0.19 -6.46 -5.04
CA ALA A 99 -0.12 -6.09 -3.66
C ALA A 99 0.73 -6.94 -2.70
N TYR A 100 1.16 -6.32 -1.62
CA TYR A 100 1.91 -7.04 -0.61
C TYR A 100 1.02 -8.08 0.09
N ASP A 101 -0.19 -7.65 0.46
CA ASP A 101 -1.12 -8.55 1.13
C ASP A 101 -2.52 -7.93 1.10
N PHE A 102 -3.46 -8.64 1.66
CA PHE A 102 -4.88 -8.32 1.65
C PHE A 102 -5.43 -8.50 3.06
N ILE A 103 -6.25 -7.57 3.51
CA ILE A 103 -6.87 -7.66 4.82
C ILE A 103 -8.37 -7.45 4.67
N GLU A 104 -9.16 -8.27 5.38
CA GLU A 104 -10.61 -8.27 5.26
C GLU A 104 -11.23 -7.43 6.37
N LYS A 105 -12.24 -6.64 6.03
CA LYS A 105 -13.01 -5.90 7.02
C LYS A 105 -14.06 -6.81 7.63
N PRO A 106 -14.37 -6.69 8.91
CA PRO A 106 -13.71 -5.87 9.90
C PRO A 106 -12.38 -6.50 10.32
N PHE A 107 -11.41 -5.66 10.61
CA PHE A 107 -10.08 -6.14 11.00
C PHE A 107 -9.75 -5.66 12.40
N LYS A 108 -8.78 -6.33 13.02
CA LYS A 108 -8.27 -5.92 14.32
C LYS A 108 -7.11 -4.95 14.11
N GLU A 109 -6.99 -3.99 15.02
CA GLU A 109 -5.95 -2.97 14.91
C GLU A 109 -4.56 -3.57 14.91
N ASP A 110 -4.31 -4.55 15.78
CA ASP A 110 -2.99 -5.15 15.86
C ASP A 110 -2.64 -5.91 14.58
N ARG A 111 -3.61 -6.49 13.91
CA ARG A 111 -3.38 -7.17 12.64
C ARG A 111 -3.00 -6.16 11.55
N LEU A 112 -3.70 -5.03 11.50
CA LEU A 112 -3.39 -3.97 10.57
C LEU A 112 -1.97 -3.45 10.80
N LEU A 113 -1.63 -3.16 12.05
CA LEU A 113 -0.31 -2.65 12.40
C LEU A 113 0.80 -3.62 12.03
N LEU A 114 0.59 -4.90 12.30
CA LEU A 114 1.58 -5.91 11.97
C LEU A 114 1.80 -6.00 10.46
N MET A 115 0.70 -5.96 9.71
CA MET A 115 0.80 -6.03 8.25
C MET A 115 1.52 -4.83 7.66
N VAL A 116 1.20 -3.63 8.15
CA VAL A 116 1.88 -2.41 7.70
C VAL A 116 3.36 -2.47 8.01
N GLU A 117 3.70 -2.89 9.22
CA GLU A 117 5.09 -2.99 9.62
C GLU A 117 5.86 -3.96 8.74
N ARG A 118 5.27 -5.12 8.47
CA ARG A 118 5.92 -6.13 7.63
C ARG A 118 6.08 -5.68 6.19
N ALA A 119 5.06 -4.99 5.66
CA ALA A 119 5.12 -4.49 4.29
C ALA A 119 6.21 -3.44 4.13
N LEU A 120 6.34 -2.54 5.11
CA LEU A 120 7.38 -1.52 5.10
C LEU A 120 8.76 -2.16 5.22
N GLN A 121 8.89 -3.18 6.05
CA GLN A 121 10.16 -3.86 6.22
C GLN A 121 10.58 -4.59 4.95
N ALA A 122 9.64 -5.28 4.31
CA ALA A 122 9.92 -5.98 3.05
C ALA A 122 10.34 -5.01 1.96
N SER A 123 9.67 -3.86 1.87
CA SER A 123 10.00 -2.83 0.90
C SER A 123 11.40 -2.27 1.12
N ARG A 124 11.75 -2.05 2.38
CA ARG A 124 13.07 -1.53 2.74
C ARG A 124 14.17 -2.49 2.33
N LEU A 125 13.97 -3.79 2.59
CA LEU A 125 14.95 -4.81 2.21
C LEU A 125 15.12 -4.89 0.70
N THR A 126 14.03 -4.79 -0.04
CA THR A 126 14.08 -4.82 -1.49
C THR A 126 14.90 -3.66 -2.03
N ARG A 127 14.69 -2.45 -1.49
CA ARG A 127 15.43 -1.27 -1.93
C ARG A 127 16.91 -1.38 -1.58
N GLU A 128 17.23 -1.90 -0.41
CA GLU A 128 18.64 -2.07 -0.01
C GLU A 128 19.33 -3.05 -0.94
N ASN A 129 18.68 -4.14 -1.31
CA ASN A 129 19.24 -5.08 -2.25
C ASN A 129 19.53 -4.45 -3.60
N ALA A 130 18.60 -3.64 -4.09
CA ALA A 130 18.78 -2.97 -5.36
C ALA A 130 19.95 -2.01 -5.32
N GLU A 131 20.10 -1.27 -4.22
CA GLU A 131 21.22 -0.34 -4.06
C GLU A 131 22.55 -1.06 -4.02
N LEU A 132 22.61 -2.16 -3.31
CA LEU A 132 23.85 -2.93 -3.22
C LEU A 132 24.26 -3.49 -4.57
N ARG A 133 23.30 -3.97 -5.35
CA ARG A 133 23.60 -4.48 -6.68
C ARG A 133 24.10 -3.37 -7.60
N ALA A 134 23.53 -2.19 -7.49
CA ALA A 134 23.94 -1.06 -8.32
C ALA A 134 25.34 -0.59 -7.96
N ARG A 135 25.74 -0.73 -6.70
CA ARG A 135 27.03 -0.27 -6.24
C ARG A 135 28.19 -1.18 -6.65
N ALA A 136 27.95 -2.47 -6.80
CA ALA A 136 29.02 -3.44 -7.04
C ALA A 136 28.66 -4.40 -8.15
N PRO A 137 28.37 -3.91 -9.36
CA PRO A 137 27.99 -4.81 -10.46
C PRO A 137 29.10 -5.76 -10.85
N GLU A 138 30.35 -5.33 -10.81
CA GLU A 138 31.45 -6.21 -11.20
C GLU A 138 31.62 -7.35 -10.24
N GLU A 139 31.44 -7.07 -8.96
CA GLU A 139 31.63 -8.09 -7.94
C GLU A 139 30.54 -9.12 -7.98
N SER A 140 29.38 -8.75 -8.48
CA SER A 140 28.26 -9.68 -8.56
C SER A 140 28.36 -10.57 -9.79
N GLU A 141 29.35 -10.36 -10.63
CA GLU A 141 29.53 -11.11 -11.86
C GLU A 141 30.53 -12.21 -11.64
N PRO A 142 30.12 -13.44 -11.51
CA PRO A 142 31.09 -14.52 -11.32
C PRO A 142 31.81 -14.89 -12.60
N GLU A 143 31.32 -14.57 -13.66
CA GLU A 143 31.84 -14.91 -14.90
C GLU A 143 32.06 -16.30 -15.15
#